data_5be8a5fd3035e1fcae699f3bd368e42a
#
_entry.id   5be8a5fd3035e1fcae699f3bd368e42a
#
_cell.length_a   1.000
_cell.length_b   1.000
_cell.length_c   1.000
_cell.angle_alpha   90.00
_cell.angle_beta   90.00
_cell.angle_gamma   90.00
#
_symmetry.space_group_name_H-M   'P 1'
#
loop_
_entity.id
_entity.type
_entity.pdbx_description
1 polymer ?
#
loop_
_entity_poly.entity_id
_entity_poly.type
_entity_poly.pdbx_seq_one_letter_code
_entity_poly.pdbx_strand_id
1 'polypeptide(L)'
;MDDLTEEDRTYLRLKWGKTYKPEEWIRLEQLYEEMMASYDVQGAGHIDTLKLVCKTSLKANQLIDIGDIEGFQKMSKVYDSLMKSGKFTAQQNKAEKGEYVDSISELV
;
A
#
# COMPACT_ATOMS: atom_id res chain seq x y z
N MET A 1 -0.66 -21.27 4.86
CA MET A 1 -1.12 -21.53 4.01
C MET A 1 -0.93 -20.96 2.75
N ASP A 2 -0.53 -21.57 1.89
CA ASP A 2 -0.14 -21.07 0.63
C ASP A 2 -1.07 -21.66 -0.42
N ASP A 3 -2.08 -20.91 -0.74
CA ASP A 3 -3.06 -21.38 -1.72
C ASP A 3 -2.78 -20.85 -3.10
N LEU A 4 -1.60 -20.30 -3.32
CA LEU A 4 -1.29 -19.66 -4.60
C LEU A 4 -1.02 -20.70 -5.67
N THR A 5 -1.63 -20.51 -6.84
CA THR A 5 -1.35 -21.36 -8.00
C THR A 5 -0.04 -20.89 -8.63
N GLU A 6 0.42 -21.68 -9.62
CA GLU A 6 1.62 -21.31 -10.34
C GLU A 6 1.41 -20.00 -11.12
N GLU A 7 0.21 -19.81 -11.64
CA GLU A 7 -0.11 -18.56 -12.35
C GLU A 7 -0.11 -17.39 -11.40
N ASP A 8 -0.65 -17.57 -10.18
CA ASP A 8 -0.63 -16.54 -9.17
C ASP A 8 0.79 -16.16 -8.83
N ARG A 9 1.66 -17.13 -8.65
CA ARG A 9 3.04 -16.88 -8.29
C ARG A 9 3.76 -16.12 -9.40
N THR A 10 3.51 -16.47 -10.65
CA THR A 10 4.11 -15.76 -11.77
C THR A 10 3.65 -14.32 -11.80
N TYR A 11 2.35 -14.11 -11.65
CA TYR A 11 1.80 -12.75 -11.63
C TYR A 11 2.42 -11.91 -10.51
N LEU A 12 2.48 -12.46 -9.31
CA LEU A 12 3.00 -11.73 -8.16
C LEU A 12 4.49 -11.45 -8.27
N ARG A 13 5.23 -12.43 -8.82
CA ARG A 13 6.65 -12.26 -9.01
C ARG A 13 6.95 -11.15 -10.01
N LEU A 14 6.16 -11.08 -11.07
CA LEU A 14 6.34 -10.03 -12.07
C LEU A 14 5.93 -8.67 -11.51
N LYS A 15 4.87 -8.64 -10.70
CA LYS A 15 4.38 -7.38 -10.17
C LYS A 15 5.26 -6.84 -9.04
N TRP A 16 5.68 -7.70 -8.12
CA TRP A 16 6.37 -7.27 -6.91
C TRP A 16 7.85 -7.61 -6.85
N GLY A 17 8.26 -8.65 -7.55
CA GLY A 17 9.62 -9.11 -7.51
C GLY A 17 9.75 -10.49 -6.89
N LYS A 18 10.86 -11.13 -7.16
CA LYS A 18 11.03 -12.53 -6.74
C LYS A 18 11.68 -12.68 -5.37
N THR A 19 12.01 -11.58 -4.71
CA THR A 19 12.72 -11.65 -3.43
C THR A 19 11.77 -11.74 -2.24
N TYR A 20 10.48 -11.82 -2.48
CA TYR A 20 9.48 -11.86 -1.42
C TYR A 20 8.95 -13.27 -1.19
N LYS A 21 8.57 -13.54 0.05
CA LYS A 21 7.89 -14.78 0.38
C LYS A 21 6.43 -14.70 -0.01
N PRO A 22 5.76 -15.86 -0.20
CA PRO A 22 4.33 -15.81 -0.57
C PRO A 22 3.46 -14.98 0.34
N GLU A 23 3.66 -15.05 1.66
CA GLU A 23 2.86 -14.26 2.58
C GLU A 23 3.16 -12.78 2.44
N GLU A 24 4.37 -12.41 2.03
CA GLU A 24 4.70 -11.02 1.77
C GLU A 24 4.01 -10.52 0.50
N TRP A 25 3.96 -11.36 -0.53
CA TRP A 25 3.22 -11.03 -1.74
C TRP A 25 1.76 -10.77 -1.42
N ILE A 26 1.16 -11.61 -0.59
CA ILE A 26 -0.24 -11.46 -0.21
C ILE A 26 -0.45 -10.14 0.52
N ARG A 27 0.47 -9.82 1.44
CA ARG A 27 0.36 -8.56 2.18
C ARG A 27 0.51 -7.36 1.26
N LEU A 28 1.45 -7.43 0.29
CA LEU A 28 1.63 -6.36 -0.67
C LEU A 28 0.38 -6.15 -1.51
N GLU A 29 -0.26 -7.24 -1.94
CA GLU A 29 -1.51 -7.13 -2.71
C GLU A 29 -2.61 -6.50 -1.88
N GLN A 30 -2.71 -6.87 -0.61
CA GLN A 30 -3.71 -6.27 0.27
C GLN A 30 -3.48 -4.77 0.42
N LEU A 31 -2.25 -4.38 0.67
CA LEU A 31 -1.91 -2.96 0.79
C LEU A 31 -2.22 -2.21 -0.49
N TYR A 32 -1.85 -2.81 -1.61
CA TYR A 32 -2.07 -2.20 -2.91
C TYR A 32 -3.56 -1.98 -3.16
N GLU A 33 -4.38 -2.99 -2.90
CA GLU A 33 -5.81 -2.88 -3.11
C GLU A 33 -6.45 -1.87 -2.18
N GLU A 34 -6.01 -1.83 -0.93
CA GLU A 34 -6.51 -0.85 0.01
C GLU A 34 -6.17 0.57 -0.43
N MET A 35 -4.95 0.76 -0.90
CA MET A 35 -4.52 2.07 -1.37
C MET A 35 -5.24 2.49 -2.63
N MET A 36 -5.41 1.55 -3.57
CA MET A 36 -6.17 1.84 -4.79
C MET A 36 -7.59 2.23 -4.48
N ALA A 37 -8.17 1.63 -3.45
CA ALA A 37 -9.53 1.95 -3.04
C ALA A 37 -9.61 3.30 -2.33
N SER A 38 -8.53 3.71 -1.68
CA SER A 38 -8.53 4.92 -0.86
C SER A 38 -8.12 6.17 -1.62
N TYR A 39 -7.29 6.03 -2.64
CA TYR A 39 -6.70 7.18 -3.33
C TYR A 39 -7.05 7.19 -4.80
N ASP A 40 -7.00 8.39 -5.36
CA ASP A 40 -7.25 8.58 -6.79
C ASP A 40 -5.91 8.41 -7.51
N VAL A 41 -5.67 7.23 -8.06
CA VAL A 41 -4.40 6.86 -8.67
C VAL A 41 -4.54 6.96 -10.19
N GLN A 42 -3.69 7.79 -10.81
CA GLN A 42 -3.79 8.07 -12.23
C GLN A 42 -2.48 7.74 -12.95
N GLY A 43 -2.55 6.77 -13.86
CA GLY A 43 -1.46 6.50 -14.78
C GLY A 43 -0.38 5.60 -14.22
N ALA A 44 0.48 5.16 -15.12
CA ALA A 44 1.50 4.16 -14.81
C ALA A 44 2.53 4.67 -13.81
N GLY A 45 2.91 5.92 -13.92
CA GLY A 45 3.89 6.47 -12.97
C GLY A 45 3.35 6.54 -11.57
N HIS A 46 2.08 6.90 -11.43
CA HIS A 46 1.43 6.97 -10.12
C HIS A 46 1.30 5.56 -9.52
N ILE A 47 0.96 4.58 -10.37
CA ILE A 47 0.88 3.19 -9.93
C ILE A 47 2.24 2.70 -9.47
N ASP A 48 3.30 3.04 -10.19
CA ASP A 48 4.65 2.65 -9.83
C ASP A 48 5.03 3.21 -8.46
N THR A 49 4.72 4.48 -8.23
CA THR A 49 5.00 5.10 -6.93
C THR A 49 4.19 4.41 -5.83
N LEU A 50 2.94 4.06 -6.13
CA LEU A 50 2.11 3.37 -5.17
C LEU A 50 2.70 2.01 -4.78
N LYS A 51 3.25 1.29 -5.76
CA LYS A 51 3.90 0.02 -5.45
C LYS A 51 5.08 0.21 -4.51
N LEU A 52 5.85 1.28 -4.71
CA LEU A 52 6.96 1.58 -3.80
C LEU A 52 6.46 1.91 -2.41
N VAL A 53 5.34 2.62 -2.32
CA VAL A 53 4.73 2.90 -1.02
C VAL A 53 4.37 1.60 -0.30
N CYS A 54 3.79 0.66 -1.03
CA CYS A 54 3.42 -0.63 -0.44
C CYS A 54 4.64 -1.39 0.06
N LYS A 55 5.70 -1.43 -0.75
CA LYS A 55 6.92 -2.12 -0.35
C LYS A 55 7.56 -1.46 0.87
N THR A 56 7.54 -0.14 0.90
CA THR A 56 8.11 0.59 2.03
C THR A 56 7.31 0.34 3.29
N SER A 57 5.98 0.30 3.17
CA SER A 57 5.12 0.01 4.31
C SER A 57 5.39 -1.38 4.87
N LEU A 58 5.50 -2.37 3.98
CA LEU A 58 5.81 -3.73 4.42
C LEU A 58 7.13 -3.78 5.18
N LYS A 59 8.16 -3.14 4.62
CA LYS A 59 9.48 -3.15 5.25
C LYS A 59 9.48 -2.43 6.58
N ALA A 60 8.81 -1.28 6.65
CA ALA A 60 8.74 -0.53 7.90
C ALA A 60 8.07 -1.36 9.00
N ASN A 61 6.99 -2.06 8.65
CA ASN A 61 6.32 -2.91 9.63
C ASN A 61 7.21 -4.05 10.10
N GLN A 62 7.95 -4.64 9.19
CA GLN A 62 8.88 -5.72 9.56
C GLN A 62 9.98 -5.21 10.48
N LEU A 63 10.49 -4.03 10.23
CA LEU A 63 11.55 -3.47 11.04
C LEU A 63 11.07 -3.13 12.45
N ILE A 64 9.88 -2.57 12.58
CA ILE A 64 9.36 -2.25 13.90
C ILE A 64 9.08 -3.55 14.67
N ASP A 65 8.64 -4.59 13.98
CA ASP A 65 8.33 -5.86 14.62
C ASP A 65 9.57 -6.54 15.21
N ILE A 66 10.72 -6.39 14.57
CA ILE A 66 11.96 -6.97 15.09
C ILE A 66 12.71 -6.01 16.01
N GLY A 67 12.15 -4.84 16.25
CA GLY A 67 12.75 -3.90 17.19
C GLY A 67 13.84 -3.01 16.60
N ASP A 68 13.96 -2.97 15.27
CA ASP A 68 14.95 -2.11 14.63
C ASP A 68 14.36 -0.72 14.47
N ILE A 69 14.45 0.06 15.53
CA ILE A 69 13.81 1.38 15.57
C ILE A 69 14.47 2.34 14.59
N GLU A 70 15.78 2.29 14.48
CA GLU A 70 16.50 3.18 13.58
C GLU A 70 16.13 2.89 12.13
N GLY A 71 16.09 1.61 11.76
CA GLY A 71 15.69 1.21 10.42
C GLY A 71 14.25 1.60 10.13
N PHE A 72 13.37 1.42 11.12
CA PHE A 72 11.98 1.82 11.00
C PHE A 72 11.87 3.33 10.73
N GLN A 73 12.63 4.13 11.45
CA GLN A 73 12.58 5.59 11.27
C GLN A 73 13.04 5.98 9.87
N LYS A 74 14.08 5.34 9.38
CA LYS A 74 14.55 5.62 8.03
C LYS A 74 13.51 5.25 6.98
N MET A 75 12.88 4.09 7.15
CA MET A 75 11.84 3.65 6.22
C MET A 75 10.61 4.56 6.29
N SER A 76 10.27 5.04 7.48
CA SER A 76 9.13 5.96 7.63
C SER A 76 9.36 7.25 6.87
N LYS A 77 10.59 7.73 6.85
CA LYS A 77 10.89 8.94 6.07
C LYS A 77 10.74 8.70 4.58
N VAL A 78 11.16 7.53 4.12
CA VAL A 78 10.97 7.15 2.71
C VAL A 78 9.49 7.09 2.39
N TYR A 79 8.72 6.47 3.28
CA TYR A 79 7.27 6.36 3.10
C TYR A 79 6.63 7.76 2.97
N ASP A 80 6.99 8.67 3.89
CA ASP A 80 6.44 10.02 3.86
C ASP A 80 6.83 10.75 2.58
N SER A 81 8.08 10.60 2.15
CA SER A 81 8.54 11.22 0.91
C SER A 81 7.76 10.72 -0.29
N LEU A 82 7.53 9.42 -0.35
CA LEU A 82 6.79 8.83 -1.46
C LEU A 82 5.34 9.30 -1.46
N MET A 83 4.72 9.36 -0.28
CA MET A 83 3.35 9.82 -0.18
C MET A 83 3.23 11.27 -0.62
N LYS A 84 4.20 12.10 -0.27
CA LYS A 84 4.20 13.50 -0.68
C LYS A 84 4.44 13.65 -2.17
N SER A 85 5.49 13.02 -2.68
CA SER A 85 5.84 13.17 -4.09
C SER A 85 4.79 12.52 -4.99
N GLY A 86 4.13 11.48 -4.51
CA GLY A 86 3.08 10.82 -5.26
C GLY A 86 1.78 11.59 -5.29
N LYS A 87 1.63 12.56 -4.39
CA LYS A 87 0.43 13.40 -4.35
C LYS A 87 -0.84 12.57 -4.32
N PHE A 88 -0.87 11.62 -3.41
CA PHE A 88 -2.04 10.77 -3.27
C PHE A 88 -3.16 11.53 -2.58
N THR A 89 -4.28 11.67 -3.25
CA THR A 89 -5.44 12.35 -2.71
C THR A 89 -6.57 11.35 -2.53
N ALA A 90 -7.41 11.59 -1.53
CA ALA A 90 -8.50 10.70 -1.23
C ALA A 90 -9.50 10.65 -2.38
N GLN A 91 -10.13 9.50 -2.54
CA GLN A 91 -11.15 9.33 -3.56
C GLN A 91 -12.40 10.11 -3.16
N GLN A 92 -12.73 11.09 -3.97
CA GLN A 92 -13.85 11.97 -3.67
C GLN A 92 -15.18 11.23 -3.69
N ASN A 93 -15.36 10.35 -4.65
CA ASN A 93 -16.61 9.63 -4.77
C ASN A 93 -16.90 8.81 -3.53
N LYS A 94 -15.89 8.18 -2.97
CA LYS A 94 -16.07 7.40 -1.77
C LYS A 94 -16.43 8.26 -0.58
N ALA A 95 -15.79 9.41 -0.48
CA ALA A 95 -16.07 10.33 0.61
C ALA A 95 -17.51 10.82 0.57
N GLU A 96 -18.00 11.05 -0.62
CA GLU A 96 -19.38 11.55 -0.77
C GLU A 96 -20.40 10.51 -0.37
N LYS A 97 -20.10 9.28 -0.61
CA LYS A 97 -21.04 8.24 -0.24
C LYS A 97 -21.05 8.00 1.25
N GLY A 98 -20.03 8.21 1.84
CA GLY A 98 -19.95 7.98 3.23
C GLY A 98 -20.73 8.97 4.05
N GLU A 99 -20.90 9.12 3.74
CA GLU A 99 -21.38 9.63 4.36
C GLU A 99 -21.64 9.86 4.95
N TYR A 100 -21.27 9.81 4.92
CA TYR A 100 -21.61 10.33 5.19
C TYR A 100 -21.72 10.54 5.81
N VAL A 101 -21.48 10.43 5.96
CA VAL A 101 -21.71 10.94 6.26
C VAL A 101 -21.65 11.23 6.94
N ASP A 102 -21.39 11.20 7.14
CA ASP A 102 -21.57 11.78 7.38
C ASP A 102 -21.53 11.93 8.04
N SER A 103 -21.40 11.77 8.13
CA SER A 103 -21.64 12.29 8.30
C SER A 103 -21.53 12.28 9.03
N ILE A 104 -21.23 12.03 9.16
CA ILE A 104 -21.33 12.44 9.37
C ILE A 104 -21.18 12.69 9.86
N SER A 105 -20.84 12.54 9.91
CA SER A 105 -20.92 13.25 9.82
C SER A 105 -20.98 13.55 10.17
N GLU A 106 -20.86 13.37 10.24
CA GLU A 106 -21.13 13.95 10.19
C GLU A 106 -21.27 13.96 10.67
N LEU A 107 -21.00 13.71 11.00
CA LEU A 107 -21.30 13.96 11.09
C LEU A 107 -21.29 13.99 11.51
N VAL A 108 -21.09 13.81 11.66
CA VAL A 108 -21.31 14.08 11.59
C VAL A 108 -21.36 14.22 11.76
#